data_7c40e692c819ef1cdb82b119ebf5b5c2
#
_entry.id   7c40e692c819ef1cdb82b119ebf5b5c2
#
_cell.length_a   1.000
_cell.length_b   1.000
_cell.length_c   1.000
_cell.angle_alpha   90.00
_cell.angle_beta   90.00
_cell.angle_gamma   90.00
#
_symmetry.space_group_name_H-M   'P 1'
#
loop_
_entity.id
_entity.type
_entity.pdbx_description
1 polymer ?
#
loop_
_entity_poly.entity_id
_entity_poly.type
_entity_poly.pdbx_seq_one_letter_code
_entity_poly.pdbx_strand_id
1 'polypeptide(L)'
;MEKLVSAEETKILKDLLEESKKVVLTCHVRPDGDAIGSTLGLYHLLHKEGKEVSVVIPDKAPVNLSFLPGFNDIAVYTLHAQYCDKLINDADLIICCDFNKPARQDNLAPSILNAHCKKVLIDHHEYPERFTDLSISYPDISSTCELVVRLIASMGMFGDVDKDCAECLLTGMLTDTQNLTVNIKYNDIYEILMRLMEKGADKKKIVKKALNTRSYSSMKLEAYALSNKLEVFPEHYCALITLDRSELQNFHYEKGDTEGLVNRPLEIKGMVYSVFMREDPDCIKVSTRSENEFPVSKICSDLFNGGGHLQAAGGEFKGSLEECKKLFLDNMGRYDEYLPESSKGRPLKLY
;
A
#
# COMPACT_ATOMS: atom_id res chain seq x y z
N MET A 1 -17.85 -17.34 -3.55
CA MET A 1 -16.57 -17.05 -2.86
C MET A 1 -16.00 -18.31 -2.25
N GLU A 2 -14.76 -18.64 -2.54
CA GLU A 2 -14.06 -19.73 -1.88
C GLU A 2 -13.88 -19.44 -0.39
N LYS A 3 -13.99 -20.50 0.44
CA LYS A 3 -13.75 -20.38 1.88
C LYS A 3 -12.23 -20.43 2.15
N LEU A 4 -11.55 -19.31 1.93
CA LEU A 4 -10.11 -19.20 2.17
C LEU A 4 -9.77 -18.87 3.63
N VAL A 5 -10.68 -18.25 4.37
CA VAL A 5 -10.48 -17.87 5.77
C VAL A 5 -10.90 -18.98 6.71
N SER A 6 -10.14 -19.19 7.78
CA SER A 6 -10.41 -20.17 8.80
C SER A 6 -11.75 -19.92 9.50
N ALA A 7 -12.54 -20.97 9.65
CA ALA A 7 -13.80 -20.89 10.39
C ALA A 7 -13.59 -20.57 11.89
N GLU A 8 -12.47 -21.04 12.45
CA GLU A 8 -12.10 -20.76 13.84
C GLU A 8 -11.74 -19.29 14.03
N GLU A 9 -10.85 -18.73 13.18
CA GLU A 9 -10.50 -17.30 13.22
C GLU A 9 -11.73 -16.42 13.01
N THR A 10 -12.59 -16.77 12.05
CA THR A 10 -13.84 -16.06 11.79
C THR A 10 -14.75 -16.06 13.02
N LYS A 11 -14.86 -17.19 13.71
CA LYS A 11 -15.67 -17.30 14.93
C LYS A 11 -15.10 -16.43 16.05
N ILE A 12 -13.78 -16.54 16.33
CA ILE A 12 -13.13 -15.74 17.37
C ILE A 12 -13.30 -14.22 17.07
N LEU A 13 -13.10 -13.79 15.82
CA LEU A 13 -13.33 -12.41 15.43
C LEU A 13 -14.79 -11.97 15.71
N LYS A 14 -15.75 -12.81 15.35
CA LYS A 14 -17.17 -12.53 15.57
C LYS A 14 -17.48 -12.40 17.06
N ASP A 15 -17.00 -13.33 17.88
CA ASP A 15 -17.18 -13.32 19.34
C ASP A 15 -16.57 -12.03 19.95
N LEU A 16 -15.34 -11.63 19.54
CA LEU A 16 -14.71 -10.38 19.97
C LEU A 16 -15.52 -9.13 19.54
N LEU A 17 -16.07 -9.13 18.33
CA LEU A 17 -16.92 -8.04 17.87
C LEU A 17 -18.24 -7.98 18.68
N GLU A 18 -18.87 -9.12 18.98
CA GLU A 18 -20.11 -9.14 19.77
C GLU A 18 -19.90 -8.64 21.21
N GLU A 19 -18.76 -8.94 21.82
CA GLU A 19 -18.38 -8.51 23.18
C GLU A 19 -17.99 -7.02 23.26
N SER A 20 -17.60 -6.40 22.14
CA SER A 20 -17.05 -5.04 22.11
C SER A 20 -18.11 -4.01 21.74
N LYS A 21 -18.10 -2.87 22.43
CA LYS A 21 -18.92 -1.71 22.09
C LYS A 21 -18.11 -0.60 21.42
N LYS A 22 -16.91 -0.30 21.93
CA LYS A 22 -16.02 0.74 21.42
C LYS A 22 -14.87 0.08 20.64
N VAL A 23 -14.83 0.31 19.34
CA VAL A 23 -13.84 -0.28 18.44
C VAL A 23 -12.96 0.81 17.84
N VAL A 24 -11.65 0.63 17.94
CA VAL A 24 -10.67 1.44 17.22
C VAL A 24 -10.12 0.64 16.04
N LEU A 25 -10.13 1.27 14.86
CA LEU A 25 -9.55 0.74 13.63
C LEU A 25 -8.28 1.54 13.31
N THR A 26 -7.21 0.86 12.95
CA THR A 26 -5.93 1.51 12.64
C THR A 26 -5.21 0.81 11.50
N CYS A 27 -4.28 1.52 10.85
CA CYS A 27 -3.48 1.00 9.75
C CYS A 27 -2.03 1.49 9.82
N HIS A 28 -1.25 1.21 8.78
CA HIS A 28 0.17 1.59 8.71
C HIS A 28 0.43 3.07 8.46
N VAL A 29 1.66 3.52 8.73
CA VAL A 29 2.19 4.85 8.39
C VAL A 29 2.22 5.05 6.86
N ARG A 30 1.95 6.26 6.41
CA ARG A 30 1.79 6.56 4.97
C ARG A 30 0.72 5.66 4.33
N PRO A 31 -0.52 5.71 4.86
CA PRO A 31 -1.57 4.81 4.44
C PRO A 31 -1.90 4.99 2.95
N ASP A 32 -2.17 3.89 2.29
CA ASP A 32 -2.60 3.83 0.90
C ASP A 32 -4.11 3.53 0.78
N GLY A 33 -4.54 3.11 -0.41
CA GLY A 33 -5.95 2.84 -0.65
C GLY A 33 -6.47 1.60 0.07
N ASP A 34 -5.62 0.59 0.30
CA ASP A 34 -6.01 -0.63 1.00
C ASP A 34 -6.09 -0.40 2.51
N ALA A 35 -5.12 0.31 3.08
CA ALA A 35 -5.12 0.71 4.48
C ALA A 35 -6.36 1.56 4.84
N ILE A 36 -6.68 2.57 4.03
CA ILE A 36 -7.85 3.42 4.26
C ILE A 36 -9.15 2.72 3.90
N GLY A 37 -9.16 1.95 2.82
CA GLY A 37 -10.33 1.19 2.37
C GLY A 37 -10.77 0.14 3.38
N SER A 38 -9.84 -0.63 3.95
CA SER A 38 -10.13 -1.67 4.94
C SER A 38 -10.62 -1.07 6.26
N THR A 39 -9.99 0.00 6.76
CA THR A 39 -10.43 0.67 7.99
C THR A 39 -11.79 1.34 7.82
N LEU A 40 -12.01 2.11 6.76
CA LEU A 40 -13.31 2.77 6.53
C LEU A 40 -14.42 1.76 6.17
N GLY A 41 -14.10 0.68 5.46
CA GLY A 41 -15.07 -0.39 5.18
C GLY A 41 -15.58 -1.04 6.47
N LEU A 42 -14.67 -1.39 7.38
CA LEU A 42 -15.03 -1.90 8.71
C LEU A 42 -15.75 -0.84 9.55
N TYR A 43 -15.33 0.44 9.48
CA TYR A 43 -16.01 1.55 10.16
C TYR A 43 -17.50 1.59 9.81
N HIS A 44 -17.85 1.62 8.52
CA HIS A 44 -19.24 1.67 8.08
C HIS A 44 -20.04 0.45 8.50
N LEU A 45 -19.48 -0.75 8.35
CA LEU A 45 -20.13 -1.99 8.76
C LEU A 45 -20.43 -2.01 10.26
N LEU A 46 -19.43 -1.76 11.10
CA LEU A 46 -19.54 -1.85 12.54
C LEU A 46 -20.37 -0.71 13.14
N HIS A 47 -20.33 0.48 12.54
CA HIS A 47 -21.19 1.60 12.93
C HIS A 47 -22.68 1.27 12.67
N LYS A 48 -22.98 0.63 11.55
CA LYS A 48 -24.34 0.15 11.24
C LYS A 48 -24.83 -0.90 12.23
N GLU A 49 -23.92 -1.73 12.77
CA GLU A 49 -24.21 -2.69 13.85
C GLU A 49 -24.38 -2.03 15.23
N GLY A 50 -24.36 -0.68 15.29
CA GLY A 50 -24.58 0.09 16.52
C GLY A 50 -23.36 0.21 17.44
N LYS A 51 -22.15 -0.04 16.93
CA LYS A 51 -20.92 0.15 17.71
C LYS A 51 -20.41 1.59 17.64
N GLU A 52 -19.69 2.00 18.67
CA GLU A 52 -18.93 3.26 18.71
C GLU A 52 -17.58 3.00 18.03
N VAL A 53 -17.43 3.43 16.77
CA VAL A 53 -16.22 3.13 15.98
C VAL A 53 -15.42 4.39 15.74
N SER A 54 -14.10 4.30 15.92
CA SER A 54 -13.15 5.37 15.58
C SER A 54 -12.05 4.85 14.68
N VAL A 55 -11.72 5.59 13.62
CA VAL A 55 -10.55 5.32 12.78
C VAL A 55 -9.41 6.23 13.23
N VAL A 56 -8.30 5.63 13.68
CA VAL A 56 -7.09 6.33 14.15
C VAL A 56 -5.92 5.88 13.28
N ILE A 57 -5.31 6.81 12.54
CA ILE A 57 -4.18 6.50 11.66
C ILE A 57 -2.91 7.26 12.08
N PRO A 58 -1.71 6.74 11.79
CA PRO A 58 -0.46 7.38 12.22
C PRO A 58 -0.23 8.76 11.63
N ASP A 59 -0.41 8.91 10.31
CA ASP A 59 -0.19 10.14 9.56
C ASP A 59 -1.28 10.38 8.51
N LYS A 60 -1.23 11.54 7.84
CA LYS A 60 -2.28 11.93 6.88
C LYS A 60 -2.42 10.95 5.74
N ALA A 61 -3.67 10.58 5.45
CA ALA A 61 -4.02 9.82 4.25
C ALA A 61 -3.88 10.67 2.97
N PRO A 62 -3.63 10.04 1.81
CA PRO A 62 -3.55 10.72 0.52
C PRO A 62 -4.85 11.43 0.14
N VAL A 63 -4.72 12.64 -0.41
CA VAL A 63 -5.88 13.51 -0.77
C VAL A 63 -6.76 12.89 -1.87
N ASN A 64 -6.20 12.09 -2.76
CA ASN A 64 -6.95 11.38 -3.80
C ASN A 64 -7.96 10.36 -3.24
N LEU A 65 -7.85 10.00 -1.95
CA LEU A 65 -8.80 9.14 -1.22
C LEU A 65 -9.89 9.94 -0.49
N SER A 66 -9.84 11.28 -0.49
CA SER A 66 -10.79 12.12 0.25
C SER A 66 -12.25 12.03 -0.22
N PHE A 67 -12.49 11.36 -1.34
CA PHE A 67 -13.84 11.08 -1.83
C PHE A 67 -14.54 9.91 -1.10
N LEU A 68 -13.81 9.15 -0.28
CA LEU A 68 -14.35 8.02 0.46
C LEU A 68 -15.24 8.49 1.59
N PRO A 69 -16.39 7.84 1.79
CA PRO A 69 -17.25 8.12 2.94
C PRO A 69 -16.50 7.90 4.26
N GLY A 70 -16.67 8.81 5.22
CA GLY A 70 -15.99 8.76 6.52
C GLY A 70 -14.54 9.26 6.52
N PHE A 71 -13.97 9.66 5.38
CA PHE A 71 -12.57 10.11 5.30
C PHE A 71 -12.28 11.32 6.21
N ASN A 72 -13.21 12.24 6.35
CA ASN A 72 -13.05 13.44 7.18
C ASN A 72 -13.18 13.15 8.69
N ASP A 73 -13.67 11.99 9.07
CA ASP A 73 -13.85 11.57 10.46
C ASP A 73 -12.62 10.82 11.01
N ILE A 74 -11.63 10.59 10.16
CA ILE A 74 -10.37 9.92 10.52
C ILE A 74 -9.56 10.79 11.48
N ALA A 75 -9.23 10.26 12.64
CA ALA A 75 -8.32 10.89 13.60
C ALA A 75 -6.86 10.60 13.22
N VAL A 76 -6.08 11.66 12.96
CA VAL A 76 -4.68 11.57 12.56
C VAL A 76 -3.79 11.82 13.78
N TYR A 77 -2.99 10.81 14.15
CA TYR A 77 -2.15 10.83 15.35
C TYR A 77 -1.13 11.95 15.35
N THR A 78 -0.42 12.17 14.26
CA THR A 78 0.56 13.27 14.13
C THR A 78 -0.04 14.67 14.31
N LEU A 79 -1.36 14.81 14.19
CA LEU A 79 -2.07 16.09 14.37
C LEU A 79 -2.72 16.21 15.75
N HIS A 80 -3.22 15.09 16.31
CA HIS A 80 -4.09 15.07 17.48
C HIS A 80 -3.75 13.92 18.44
N ALA A 81 -2.46 13.73 18.81
CA ALA A 81 -1.99 12.59 19.58
C ALA A 81 -2.79 12.33 20.87
N GLN A 82 -2.99 13.37 21.70
CA GLN A 82 -3.73 13.22 22.96
C GLN A 82 -5.20 12.74 22.77
N TYR A 83 -5.84 13.22 21.70
CA TYR A 83 -7.19 12.76 21.36
C TYR A 83 -7.20 11.31 20.91
N CYS A 84 -6.25 10.94 20.05
CA CYS A 84 -6.09 9.57 19.59
C CYS A 84 -5.75 8.61 20.74
N ASP A 85 -4.84 8.99 21.65
CA ASP A 85 -4.52 8.21 22.85
C ASP A 85 -5.75 7.96 23.73
N LYS A 86 -6.61 8.97 23.86
CA LYS A 86 -7.87 8.81 24.59
C LYS A 86 -8.79 7.78 23.92
N LEU A 87 -8.97 7.87 22.60
CA LEU A 87 -9.79 6.90 21.85
C LEU A 87 -9.26 5.46 22.02
N ILE A 88 -7.93 5.30 21.92
CA ILE A 88 -7.27 4.00 22.07
C ILE A 88 -7.42 3.45 23.49
N ASN A 89 -7.25 4.28 24.52
CA ASN A 89 -7.36 3.85 25.91
C ASN A 89 -8.81 3.51 26.31
N ASP A 90 -9.81 4.16 25.67
CA ASP A 90 -11.23 3.93 25.93
C ASP A 90 -11.80 2.75 25.11
N ALA A 91 -11.01 2.14 24.23
CA ALA A 91 -11.44 1.07 23.34
C ALA A 91 -11.61 -0.28 24.06
N ASP A 92 -12.62 -1.05 23.64
CA ASP A 92 -12.82 -2.45 24.04
C ASP A 92 -12.07 -3.41 23.09
N LEU A 93 -11.87 -2.98 21.85
CA LEU A 93 -11.22 -3.74 20.79
C LEU A 93 -10.45 -2.81 19.85
N ILE A 94 -9.23 -3.20 19.48
CA ILE A 94 -8.46 -2.57 18.41
C ILE A 94 -8.31 -3.56 17.26
N ILE A 95 -8.65 -3.11 16.04
CA ILE A 95 -8.41 -3.88 14.82
C ILE A 95 -7.32 -3.18 14.02
N CYS A 96 -6.23 -3.89 13.82
CA CYS A 96 -5.05 -3.49 13.09
C CYS A 96 -5.18 -3.98 11.64
N CYS A 97 -5.31 -3.08 10.67
CA CYS A 97 -5.52 -3.41 9.27
C CYS A 97 -4.27 -3.08 8.44
N ASP A 98 -3.89 -3.99 7.57
CA ASP A 98 -2.94 -3.77 6.50
C ASP A 98 -1.50 -3.45 6.95
N PHE A 99 -1.03 -4.12 7.98
CA PHE A 99 0.38 -4.12 8.37
C PHE A 99 0.76 -5.35 9.19
N ASN A 100 1.95 -5.87 8.95
CA ASN A 100 2.44 -7.12 9.53
C ASN A 100 3.23 -6.96 10.84
N LYS A 101 3.58 -5.72 11.25
CA LYS A 101 4.41 -5.45 12.44
C LYS A 101 4.21 -4.05 13.00
N PRO A 102 4.34 -3.86 14.34
CA PRO A 102 4.11 -2.58 15.00
C PRO A 102 4.97 -1.43 14.47
N ALA A 103 6.20 -1.72 14.03
CA ALA A 103 7.11 -0.72 13.46
C ALA A 103 6.51 0.04 12.26
N ARG A 104 5.50 -0.55 11.58
CA ARG A 104 4.75 0.10 10.50
C ARG A 104 3.78 1.18 10.96
N GLN A 105 3.62 1.39 12.26
CA GLN A 105 2.79 2.45 12.84
C GLN A 105 3.57 3.65 13.39
N ASP A 106 4.90 3.63 13.31
CA ASP A 106 5.77 4.72 13.74
C ASP A 106 5.41 5.21 15.16
N ASN A 107 5.14 6.51 15.34
CA ASN A 107 4.83 7.12 16.64
C ASN A 107 3.51 6.63 17.28
N LEU A 108 2.61 6.03 16.53
CA LEU A 108 1.36 5.45 17.05
C LEU A 108 1.58 4.08 17.72
N ALA A 109 2.63 3.35 17.33
CA ALA A 109 2.89 1.99 17.79
C ALA A 109 2.87 1.83 19.33
N PRO A 110 3.51 2.71 20.13
CA PRO A 110 3.48 2.59 21.57
C PRO A 110 2.07 2.65 22.17
N SER A 111 1.20 3.52 21.66
CA SER A 111 -0.18 3.66 22.14
C SER A 111 -0.99 2.40 21.87
N ILE A 112 -0.85 1.80 20.68
CA ILE A 112 -1.52 0.54 20.31
C ILE A 112 -0.99 -0.62 21.17
N LEU A 113 0.34 -0.77 21.30
CA LEU A 113 0.94 -1.87 22.05
C LEU A 113 0.57 -1.84 23.55
N ASN A 114 0.51 -0.64 24.14
CA ASN A 114 0.21 -0.46 25.57
C ASN A 114 -1.29 -0.46 25.88
N ALA A 115 -2.17 -0.44 24.89
CA ALA A 115 -3.62 -0.52 25.11
C ALA A 115 -4.00 -1.82 25.84
N HIS A 116 -4.92 -1.72 26.80
CA HIS A 116 -5.31 -2.85 27.66
C HIS A 116 -6.38 -3.76 27.02
N CYS A 117 -7.02 -3.31 25.96
CA CYS A 117 -8.06 -4.07 25.27
C CYS A 117 -7.49 -5.16 24.36
N LYS A 118 -8.36 -6.05 23.87
CA LYS A 118 -8.03 -7.06 22.87
C LYS A 118 -7.62 -6.42 21.55
N LYS A 119 -6.71 -7.06 20.84
CA LYS A 119 -6.18 -6.62 19.56
C LYS A 119 -6.32 -7.71 18.51
N VAL A 120 -6.79 -7.33 17.34
CA VAL A 120 -6.90 -8.21 16.17
C VAL A 120 -6.05 -7.64 15.04
N LEU A 121 -5.31 -8.48 14.37
CA LEU A 121 -4.64 -8.17 13.10
C LEU A 121 -5.46 -8.74 11.95
N ILE A 122 -5.71 -7.93 10.92
CA ILE A 122 -6.25 -8.34 9.62
C ILE A 122 -5.29 -7.82 8.55
N ASP A 123 -4.56 -8.71 7.90
CA ASP A 123 -3.42 -8.32 7.06
C ASP A 123 -3.14 -9.34 5.95
N HIS A 124 -2.58 -8.88 4.85
CA HIS A 124 -2.14 -9.73 3.74
C HIS A 124 -0.62 -9.70 3.48
N HIS A 125 0.14 -9.01 4.33
CA HIS A 125 1.60 -8.98 4.21
C HIS A 125 2.25 -10.26 4.74
N GLU A 126 3.41 -10.60 4.16
CA GLU A 126 4.23 -11.73 4.62
C GLU A 126 4.88 -11.45 6.00
N TYR A 127 5.18 -12.51 6.73
CA TYR A 127 5.95 -12.49 7.98
C TYR A 127 5.36 -11.59 9.09
N PRO A 128 4.11 -11.83 9.52
CA PRO A 128 3.50 -11.06 10.59
C PRO A 128 4.21 -11.29 11.93
N GLU A 129 4.44 -10.22 12.69
CA GLU A 129 4.91 -10.29 14.07
C GLU A 129 3.74 -10.62 15.02
N ARG A 130 4.06 -11.26 16.16
CA ARG A 130 3.08 -11.58 17.20
C ARG A 130 2.93 -10.41 18.16
N PHE A 131 1.92 -9.57 17.99
CA PHE A 131 1.61 -8.44 18.88
C PHE A 131 0.10 -8.31 19.18
N THR A 132 -0.73 -9.18 18.63
CA THR A 132 -2.19 -9.16 18.75
C THR A 132 -2.69 -10.46 19.38
N ASP A 133 -3.91 -10.44 19.95
CA ASP A 133 -4.58 -11.61 20.54
C ASP A 133 -5.08 -12.57 19.45
N LEU A 134 -5.52 -12.03 18.32
CA LEU A 134 -5.90 -12.79 17.12
C LEU A 134 -5.15 -12.20 15.91
N SER A 135 -4.53 -13.07 15.12
CA SER A 135 -3.85 -12.67 13.89
C SER A 135 -4.48 -13.42 12.71
N ILE A 136 -5.14 -12.67 11.84
CA ILE A 136 -5.74 -13.14 10.58
C ILE A 136 -4.87 -12.60 9.45
N SER A 137 -3.91 -13.40 9.00
CA SER A 137 -2.92 -13.01 8.01
C SER A 137 -2.89 -13.99 6.86
N TYR A 138 -3.17 -13.49 5.64
CA TYR A 138 -3.31 -14.30 4.42
C TYR A 138 -2.54 -13.66 3.25
N PRO A 139 -1.22 -13.89 3.12
CA PRO A 139 -0.38 -13.25 2.09
C PRO A 139 -0.77 -13.59 0.64
N ASP A 140 -1.52 -14.64 0.43
CA ASP A 140 -1.99 -15.05 -0.89
C ASP A 140 -3.24 -14.28 -1.37
N ILE A 141 -3.86 -13.51 -0.49
CA ILE A 141 -5.02 -12.66 -0.82
C ILE A 141 -4.50 -11.32 -1.36
N SER A 142 -5.18 -10.77 -2.36
CA SER A 142 -4.68 -9.63 -3.13
C SER A 142 -4.59 -8.32 -2.36
N SER A 143 -5.38 -8.18 -1.28
CA SER A 143 -5.45 -6.97 -0.45
C SER A 143 -6.11 -7.27 0.90
N THR A 144 -5.83 -6.45 1.89
CA THR A 144 -6.55 -6.51 3.18
C THR A 144 -8.05 -6.24 3.00
N CYS A 145 -8.44 -5.38 2.06
CA CYS A 145 -9.85 -5.16 1.73
C CYS A 145 -10.53 -6.43 1.19
N GLU A 146 -9.89 -7.21 0.35
CA GLU A 146 -10.41 -8.51 -0.08
C GLU A 146 -10.58 -9.44 1.11
N LEU A 147 -9.58 -9.51 1.99
CA LEU A 147 -9.65 -10.34 3.20
C LEU A 147 -10.82 -9.91 4.10
N VAL A 148 -11.03 -8.61 4.30
CA VAL A 148 -12.17 -8.07 5.05
C VAL A 148 -13.50 -8.49 4.43
N VAL A 149 -13.67 -8.42 3.10
CA VAL A 149 -14.89 -8.90 2.43
C VAL A 149 -15.12 -10.39 2.68
N ARG A 150 -14.08 -11.19 2.62
CA ARG A 150 -14.16 -12.65 2.87
C ARG A 150 -14.56 -12.95 4.32
N LEU A 151 -14.00 -12.20 5.27
CA LEU A 151 -14.37 -12.31 6.70
C LEU A 151 -15.82 -11.91 6.94
N ILE A 152 -16.26 -10.77 6.40
CA ILE A 152 -17.66 -10.30 6.48
C ILE A 152 -18.62 -11.38 5.94
N ALA A 153 -18.29 -11.96 4.80
CA ALA A 153 -19.11 -13.02 4.21
C ALA A 153 -19.10 -14.31 5.06
N SER A 154 -17.95 -14.68 5.61
CA SER A 154 -17.82 -15.86 6.47
C SER A 154 -18.56 -15.72 7.81
N MET A 155 -18.63 -14.50 8.35
CA MET A 155 -19.42 -14.16 9.53
C MET A 155 -20.93 -14.12 9.24
N GLY A 156 -21.35 -14.19 7.96
CA GLY A 156 -22.75 -14.07 7.56
C GLY A 156 -23.29 -12.62 7.52
N MET A 157 -22.39 -11.62 7.61
CA MET A 157 -22.74 -10.19 7.70
C MET A 157 -22.74 -9.48 6.34
N PHE A 158 -22.56 -10.16 5.21
CA PHE A 158 -22.51 -9.51 3.90
C PHE A 158 -23.85 -8.81 3.53
N GLY A 159 -24.96 -9.22 4.15
CA GLY A 159 -26.26 -8.53 4.05
C GLY A 159 -26.19 -7.07 4.51
N ASP A 160 -25.39 -6.81 5.52
CA ASP A 160 -25.26 -5.51 6.20
C ASP A 160 -24.29 -4.54 5.52
N VAL A 161 -23.48 -5.04 4.56
CA VAL A 161 -22.66 -4.18 3.69
C VAL A 161 -23.58 -3.23 2.93
N ASP A 162 -23.43 -1.94 3.15
CA ASP A 162 -24.09 -0.88 2.41
C ASP A 162 -23.17 -0.30 1.31
N LYS A 163 -23.63 0.74 0.65
CA LYS A 163 -22.90 1.39 -0.43
C LYS A 163 -21.57 1.98 0.05
N ASP A 164 -21.55 2.61 1.21
CA ASP A 164 -20.39 3.34 1.73
C ASP A 164 -19.29 2.33 2.13
N CYS A 165 -19.67 1.27 2.83
CA CYS A 165 -18.79 0.13 3.12
C CYS A 165 -18.24 -0.49 1.83
N ALA A 166 -19.11 -0.78 0.87
CA ALA A 166 -18.70 -1.38 -0.40
C ALA A 166 -17.76 -0.49 -1.23
N GLU A 167 -17.98 0.83 -1.25
CA GLU A 167 -17.12 1.80 -1.96
C GLU A 167 -15.72 1.85 -1.33
N CYS A 168 -15.61 1.83 0.00
CA CYS A 168 -14.32 1.79 0.70
C CYS A 168 -13.56 0.49 0.43
N LEU A 169 -14.20 -0.67 0.62
CA LEU A 169 -13.56 -1.98 0.39
C LEU A 169 -13.14 -2.17 -1.07
N LEU A 170 -14.01 -1.77 -2.02
CA LEU A 170 -13.66 -1.86 -3.43
C LEU A 170 -12.49 -0.93 -3.80
N THR A 171 -12.36 0.22 -3.13
CA THR A 171 -11.24 1.14 -3.38
C THR A 171 -9.91 0.48 -3.02
N GLY A 172 -9.78 -0.14 -1.84
CA GLY A 172 -8.56 -0.84 -1.46
C GLY A 172 -8.22 -1.99 -2.41
N MET A 173 -9.20 -2.83 -2.74
CA MET A 173 -8.99 -3.90 -3.72
C MET A 173 -8.46 -3.38 -5.06
N LEU A 174 -9.02 -2.29 -5.58
CA LEU A 174 -8.62 -1.73 -6.87
C LEU A 174 -7.27 -1.02 -6.83
N THR A 175 -6.91 -0.38 -5.72
CA THR A 175 -5.60 0.29 -5.59
C THR A 175 -4.47 -0.73 -5.50
N ASP A 176 -4.60 -1.74 -4.67
CA ASP A 176 -3.57 -2.75 -4.43
C ASP A 176 -3.33 -3.68 -5.63
N THR A 177 -4.40 -3.94 -6.38
CA THR A 177 -4.33 -4.76 -7.59
C THR A 177 -4.12 -3.96 -8.87
N GLN A 178 -3.87 -2.64 -8.79
CA GLN A 178 -3.79 -1.76 -9.96
C GLN A 178 -4.96 -1.98 -10.94
N ASN A 179 -6.19 -1.86 -10.41
CA ASN A 179 -7.42 -2.11 -11.15
C ASN A 179 -7.55 -3.57 -11.66
N LEU A 180 -7.19 -4.54 -10.84
CA LEU A 180 -7.24 -5.99 -11.12
C LEU A 180 -6.28 -6.43 -12.24
N THR A 181 -5.07 -5.88 -12.27
CA THR A 181 -4.04 -6.25 -13.25
C THR A 181 -2.86 -6.98 -12.61
N VAL A 182 -2.64 -6.84 -11.29
CA VAL A 182 -1.54 -7.48 -10.56
C VAL A 182 -2.04 -8.14 -9.27
N ASN A 183 -1.24 -9.03 -8.70
CA ASN A 183 -1.43 -9.67 -7.40
C ASN A 183 -2.74 -10.45 -7.23
N ILE A 184 -3.29 -10.98 -8.33
CA ILE A 184 -4.52 -11.78 -8.30
C ILE A 184 -4.15 -13.26 -8.33
N LYS A 185 -4.33 -13.94 -7.21
CA LYS A 185 -4.14 -15.38 -7.09
C LYS A 185 -5.44 -16.16 -7.26
N TYR A 186 -6.54 -15.61 -6.78
CA TYR A 186 -7.85 -16.29 -6.78
C TYR A 186 -8.84 -15.59 -7.71
N ASN A 187 -9.35 -16.32 -8.70
CA ASN A 187 -10.25 -15.77 -9.70
C ASN A 187 -11.62 -15.34 -9.16
N ASP A 188 -12.02 -15.82 -7.98
CA ASP A 188 -13.28 -15.41 -7.36
C ASP A 188 -13.27 -13.97 -6.81
N ILE A 189 -12.14 -13.26 -6.90
CA ILE A 189 -12.07 -11.81 -6.69
C ILE A 189 -13.05 -11.06 -7.60
N TYR A 190 -13.30 -11.55 -8.83
CA TYR A 190 -14.26 -10.95 -9.75
C TYR A 190 -15.71 -11.12 -9.26
N GLU A 191 -16.02 -12.20 -8.55
CA GLU A 191 -17.31 -12.36 -7.87
C GLU A 191 -17.45 -11.36 -6.73
N ILE A 192 -16.40 -11.15 -5.94
CA ILE A 192 -16.37 -10.14 -4.88
C ILE A 192 -16.61 -8.74 -5.45
N LEU A 193 -15.89 -8.39 -6.52
CA LEU A 193 -16.08 -7.12 -7.25
C LEU A 193 -17.54 -6.92 -7.65
N MET A 194 -18.13 -7.92 -8.31
CA MET A 194 -19.53 -7.87 -8.75
C MET A 194 -20.48 -7.64 -7.57
N ARG A 195 -20.31 -8.37 -6.48
CA ARG A 195 -21.16 -8.23 -5.28
C ARG A 195 -21.02 -6.85 -4.62
N LEU A 196 -19.82 -6.27 -4.54
CA LEU A 196 -19.63 -4.91 -4.02
C LEU A 196 -20.28 -3.85 -4.93
N MET A 197 -20.23 -4.05 -6.25
CA MET A 197 -20.92 -3.18 -7.20
C MET A 197 -22.46 -3.31 -7.09
N GLU A 198 -22.98 -4.50 -6.84
CA GLU A 198 -24.41 -4.73 -6.54
C GLU A 198 -24.86 -4.01 -5.25
N LYS A 199 -23.94 -3.82 -4.28
CA LYS A 199 -24.16 -3.00 -3.08
C LYS A 199 -24.11 -1.50 -3.35
N GLY A 200 -23.74 -1.08 -4.57
CA GLY A 200 -23.77 0.32 -5.03
C GLY A 200 -22.41 0.98 -5.14
N ALA A 201 -21.30 0.26 -4.97
CA ALA A 201 -19.96 0.80 -5.20
C ALA A 201 -19.79 1.19 -6.69
N ASP A 202 -19.31 2.41 -6.95
CA ASP A 202 -19.08 2.93 -8.31
C ASP A 202 -17.61 2.73 -8.72
N LYS A 203 -17.31 1.60 -9.37
CA LYS A 203 -15.96 1.30 -9.87
C LYS A 203 -15.40 2.42 -10.75
N LYS A 204 -16.21 3.03 -11.62
CA LYS A 204 -15.76 4.11 -12.52
C LYS A 204 -15.32 5.34 -11.72
N LYS A 205 -16.10 5.75 -10.72
CA LYS A 205 -15.77 6.84 -9.79
C LYS A 205 -14.46 6.54 -9.05
N ILE A 206 -14.34 5.32 -8.50
CA ILE A 206 -13.15 4.88 -7.75
C ILE A 206 -11.90 4.94 -8.61
N VAL A 207 -11.90 4.27 -9.77
CA VAL A 207 -10.74 4.26 -10.68
C VAL A 207 -10.35 5.68 -11.10
N LYS A 208 -11.36 6.53 -11.42
CA LYS A 208 -11.07 7.92 -11.76
C LYS A 208 -10.42 8.68 -10.61
N LYS A 209 -10.94 8.54 -9.39
CA LYS A 209 -10.52 9.34 -8.24
C LYS A 209 -9.23 8.81 -7.60
N ALA A 210 -9.17 7.51 -7.32
CA ALA A 210 -8.05 6.92 -6.61
C ALA A 210 -6.83 6.65 -7.50
N LEU A 211 -7.04 6.23 -8.76
CA LEU A 211 -5.94 5.80 -9.63
C LEU A 211 -5.61 6.80 -10.75
N ASN A 212 -6.62 7.47 -11.33
CA ASN A 212 -6.45 8.25 -12.56
C ASN A 212 -6.64 9.75 -12.38
N THR A 213 -6.61 10.26 -11.13
CA THR A 213 -6.64 11.70 -10.87
C THR A 213 -5.29 12.14 -10.33
N ARG A 214 -4.65 13.06 -11.00
CA ARG A 214 -3.37 13.65 -10.63
C ARG A 214 -3.46 15.18 -10.65
N SER A 215 -2.62 15.84 -9.88
CA SER A 215 -2.45 17.28 -9.96
C SER A 215 -1.79 17.69 -11.29
N TYR A 216 -2.00 18.93 -11.71
CA TYR A 216 -1.32 19.45 -12.90
C TYR A 216 0.21 19.44 -12.72
N SER A 217 0.70 19.79 -11.53
CA SER A 217 2.12 19.75 -11.17
C SER A 217 2.69 18.33 -11.25
N SER A 218 2.00 17.33 -10.70
CA SER A 218 2.40 15.92 -10.80
C SER A 218 2.51 15.46 -12.26
N MET A 219 1.54 15.79 -13.11
CA MET A 219 1.60 15.44 -14.54
C MET A 219 2.77 16.12 -15.25
N LYS A 220 3.05 17.38 -14.93
CA LYS A 220 4.19 18.11 -15.52
C LYS A 220 5.51 17.54 -15.03
N LEU A 221 5.62 17.18 -13.76
CA LEU A 221 6.81 16.54 -13.19
C LEU A 221 7.08 15.18 -13.83
N GLU A 222 6.04 14.34 -14.01
CA GLU A 222 6.19 13.06 -14.69
C GLU A 222 6.65 13.24 -16.15
N ALA A 223 6.03 14.15 -16.89
CA ALA A 223 6.42 14.44 -18.27
C ALA A 223 7.88 14.92 -18.36
N TYR A 224 8.31 15.78 -17.44
CA TYR A 224 9.70 16.23 -17.34
C TYR A 224 10.64 15.07 -17.02
N ALA A 225 10.31 14.26 -16.03
CA ALA A 225 11.13 13.12 -15.61
C ALA A 225 11.35 12.12 -16.76
N LEU A 226 10.29 11.80 -17.50
CA LEU A 226 10.36 10.86 -18.63
C LEU A 226 11.08 11.46 -19.83
N SER A 227 10.94 12.76 -20.10
CA SER A 227 11.54 13.40 -21.26
C SER A 227 13.01 13.80 -21.05
N ASN A 228 13.38 14.21 -19.83
CA ASN A 228 14.66 14.85 -19.56
C ASN A 228 15.57 14.07 -18.61
N LYS A 229 15.01 13.14 -17.82
CA LYS A 229 15.75 12.46 -16.74
C LYS A 229 15.78 10.94 -16.87
N LEU A 230 15.05 10.39 -17.83
CA LEU A 230 15.06 8.95 -18.12
C LEU A 230 16.38 8.59 -18.83
N GLU A 231 17.16 7.76 -18.18
CA GLU A 231 18.37 7.15 -18.73
C GLU A 231 18.13 5.66 -18.92
N VAL A 232 18.47 5.13 -20.08
CA VAL A 232 18.30 3.70 -20.40
C VAL A 232 19.67 3.05 -20.59
N PHE A 233 19.87 1.90 -19.99
CA PHE A 233 21.09 1.07 -20.06
C PHE A 233 20.76 -0.25 -20.78
N PRO A 234 20.84 -0.27 -22.12
CA PRO A 234 20.39 -1.40 -22.93
C PRO A 234 21.10 -2.72 -22.62
N GLU A 235 22.38 -2.67 -22.26
CA GLU A 235 23.18 -3.85 -21.92
C GLU A 235 22.68 -4.51 -20.62
N HIS A 236 22.10 -3.73 -19.71
CA HIS A 236 21.61 -4.17 -18.40
C HIS A 236 20.09 -4.29 -18.34
N TYR A 237 19.37 -4.01 -19.43
CA TYR A 237 17.89 -4.03 -19.46
C TYR A 237 17.28 -3.16 -18.34
N CYS A 238 17.95 -2.07 -18.01
CA CYS A 238 17.65 -1.18 -16.91
C CYS A 238 17.30 0.22 -17.39
N ALA A 239 16.42 0.87 -16.63
CA ALA A 239 16.20 2.30 -16.74
C ALA A 239 16.33 2.99 -15.39
N LEU A 240 16.86 4.21 -15.40
CA LEU A 240 17.05 5.05 -14.23
C LEU A 240 16.38 6.40 -14.44
N ILE A 241 15.68 6.89 -13.44
CA ILE A 241 15.20 8.27 -13.35
C ILE A 241 15.77 8.89 -12.08
N THR A 242 16.29 10.10 -12.16
CA THR A 242 16.79 10.85 -11.01
C THR A 242 16.13 12.22 -10.96
N LEU A 243 15.66 12.64 -9.78
CA LEU A 243 15.12 13.98 -9.52
C LEU A 243 15.81 14.60 -8.32
N ASP A 244 16.43 15.75 -8.52
CA ASP A 244 17.02 16.53 -7.44
C ASP A 244 15.98 17.45 -6.77
N ARG A 245 16.39 18.03 -5.63
CA ARG A 245 15.51 18.89 -4.83
C ARG A 245 15.07 20.15 -5.57
N SER A 246 15.92 20.72 -6.41
CA SER A 246 15.60 21.94 -7.18
C SER A 246 14.55 21.65 -8.25
N GLU A 247 14.66 20.53 -8.90
CA GLU A 247 13.68 20.05 -9.89
C GLU A 247 12.31 19.81 -9.23
N LEU A 248 12.29 19.14 -8.07
CA LEU A 248 11.06 18.93 -7.31
C LEU A 248 10.40 20.26 -6.92
N GLN A 249 11.17 21.24 -6.45
CA GLN A 249 10.67 22.58 -6.10
C GLN A 249 10.10 23.32 -7.30
N ASN A 250 10.74 23.24 -8.47
CA ASN A 250 10.29 23.89 -9.69
C ASN A 250 8.91 23.41 -10.16
N PHE A 251 8.56 22.17 -9.83
CA PHE A 251 7.25 21.58 -10.14
C PHE A 251 6.27 21.64 -8.97
N HIS A 252 6.59 22.36 -7.88
CA HIS A 252 5.74 22.42 -6.67
C HIS A 252 5.36 21.03 -6.16
N TYR A 253 6.38 20.15 -6.09
CA TYR A 253 6.21 18.77 -5.67
C TYR A 253 5.51 18.65 -4.31
N GLU A 254 4.48 17.84 -4.26
CA GLU A 254 3.84 17.38 -3.04
C GLU A 254 4.07 15.87 -2.87
N LYS A 255 4.06 15.41 -1.60
CA LYS A 255 4.23 13.99 -1.29
C LYS A 255 3.15 13.16 -2.00
N GLY A 256 3.57 12.19 -2.80
CA GLY A 256 2.70 11.36 -3.66
C GLY A 256 2.80 11.68 -5.15
N ASP A 257 3.25 12.88 -5.55
CA ASP A 257 3.30 13.29 -6.96
C ASP A 257 4.21 12.43 -7.85
N THR A 258 5.18 11.75 -7.26
CA THR A 258 6.09 10.82 -7.97
C THR A 258 5.68 9.36 -7.82
N GLU A 259 4.51 9.09 -7.23
CA GLU A 259 4.03 7.72 -7.10
C GLU A 259 3.77 7.09 -8.47
N GLY A 260 4.23 5.84 -8.63
CA GLY A 260 4.14 5.14 -9.91
C GLY A 260 5.18 5.55 -10.97
N LEU A 261 5.95 6.64 -10.77
CA LEU A 261 6.97 7.07 -11.74
C LEU A 261 8.02 5.97 -12.01
N VAL A 262 8.39 5.22 -11.00
CA VAL A 262 9.33 4.09 -11.14
C VAL A 262 8.80 2.97 -12.05
N ASN A 263 7.48 2.83 -12.21
CA ASN A 263 6.89 1.81 -13.08
C ASN A 263 6.92 2.20 -14.56
N ARG A 264 6.94 3.51 -14.86
CA ARG A 264 6.82 4.02 -16.24
C ARG A 264 7.87 3.48 -17.21
N PRO A 265 9.16 3.36 -16.82
CA PRO A 265 10.15 2.78 -17.71
C PRO A 265 9.91 1.31 -18.07
N LEU A 266 9.19 0.54 -17.23
CA LEU A 266 8.84 -0.85 -17.52
C LEU A 266 7.86 -1.00 -18.69
N GLU A 267 7.18 0.08 -19.08
CA GLU A 267 6.36 0.13 -20.29
C GLU A 267 7.19 0.10 -21.59
N ILE A 268 8.50 0.33 -21.50
CA ILE A 268 9.42 0.18 -22.63
C ILE A 268 9.55 -1.32 -22.96
N LYS A 269 9.22 -1.68 -24.19
CA LYS A 269 9.24 -3.08 -24.61
C LYS A 269 10.58 -3.76 -24.31
N GLY A 270 10.55 -4.79 -23.48
CA GLY A 270 11.71 -5.61 -23.13
C GLY A 270 12.53 -5.07 -21.94
N MET A 271 12.14 -3.95 -21.33
CA MET A 271 12.75 -3.50 -20.09
C MET A 271 12.51 -4.53 -18.98
N VAL A 272 13.52 -4.81 -18.16
CA VAL A 272 13.43 -5.80 -17.09
C VAL A 272 13.27 -5.15 -15.74
N TYR A 273 14.00 -4.06 -15.47
CA TYR A 273 13.87 -3.37 -14.20
C TYR A 273 14.13 -1.87 -14.34
N SER A 274 13.64 -1.13 -13.36
CA SER A 274 13.76 0.31 -13.27
C SER A 274 14.15 0.76 -11.87
N VAL A 275 14.86 1.87 -11.80
CA VAL A 275 15.30 2.53 -10.57
C VAL A 275 14.88 3.98 -10.62
N PHE A 276 14.33 4.48 -9.54
CA PHE A 276 14.00 5.88 -9.36
C PHE A 276 14.67 6.40 -8.11
N MET A 277 15.44 7.47 -8.23
CA MET A 277 16.13 8.15 -7.13
C MET A 277 15.60 9.56 -6.98
N ARG A 278 15.19 9.92 -5.77
CA ARG A 278 14.66 11.23 -5.44
C ARG A 278 15.37 11.81 -4.22
N GLU A 279 15.79 13.07 -4.35
CA GLU A 279 16.42 13.80 -3.26
C GLU A 279 15.36 14.35 -2.30
N ASP A 280 15.19 13.70 -1.14
CA ASP A 280 14.39 14.17 -0.01
C ASP A 280 15.29 15.02 0.94
N PRO A 281 14.71 15.75 1.92
CA PRO A 281 15.51 16.64 2.80
C PRO A 281 16.68 15.98 3.52
N ASP A 282 16.53 14.73 3.92
CA ASP A 282 17.47 14.04 4.81
C ASP A 282 18.21 12.87 4.15
N CYS A 283 17.77 12.44 2.99
CA CYS A 283 18.34 11.29 2.27
C CYS A 283 17.89 11.24 0.80
N ILE A 284 18.55 10.40 0.02
CA ILE A 284 18.07 10.01 -1.30
C ILE A 284 17.13 8.80 -1.11
N LYS A 285 15.88 8.95 -1.50
CA LYS A 285 14.93 7.85 -1.58
C LYS A 285 15.14 7.08 -2.88
N VAL A 286 15.28 5.77 -2.76
CA VAL A 286 15.44 4.87 -3.90
C VAL A 286 14.20 3.98 -3.97
N SER A 287 13.60 3.89 -5.14
CA SER A 287 12.51 2.95 -5.45
C SER A 287 12.93 2.10 -6.63
N THR A 288 12.65 0.82 -6.56
CA THR A 288 12.99 -0.14 -7.62
C THR A 288 11.79 -0.99 -7.97
N ARG A 289 11.64 -1.28 -9.26
CA ARG A 289 10.60 -2.19 -9.77
C ARG A 289 11.19 -3.09 -10.84
N SER A 290 10.63 -4.28 -10.96
CA SER A 290 11.02 -5.21 -12.02
C SER A 290 9.85 -6.02 -12.53
N GLU A 291 10.08 -6.65 -13.66
CA GLU A 291 9.20 -7.68 -14.20
C GLU A 291 9.77 -9.08 -13.98
N ASN A 292 8.89 -10.07 -14.03
CA ASN A 292 9.23 -11.48 -13.89
C ASN A 292 9.97 -11.80 -12.57
N GLU A 293 10.99 -12.63 -12.62
CA GLU A 293 11.75 -13.12 -11.45
C GLU A 293 12.98 -12.25 -11.10
N PHE A 294 13.12 -11.04 -11.65
CA PHE A 294 14.29 -10.20 -11.39
C PHE A 294 14.24 -9.57 -9.99
N PRO A 295 15.23 -9.84 -9.09
CA PRO A 295 15.12 -9.53 -7.67
C PRO A 295 15.57 -8.10 -7.32
N VAL A 296 14.75 -7.09 -7.55
CA VAL A 296 15.10 -5.69 -7.19
C VAL A 296 15.23 -5.47 -5.69
N SER A 297 14.63 -6.31 -4.85
CA SER A 297 14.83 -6.26 -3.40
C SER A 297 16.28 -6.45 -3.01
N LYS A 298 17.02 -7.26 -3.77
CA LYS A 298 18.45 -7.48 -3.57
C LYS A 298 19.26 -6.21 -3.87
N ILE A 299 18.93 -5.45 -4.90
CA ILE A 299 19.57 -4.15 -5.19
C ILE A 299 19.40 -3.20 -4.00
N CYS A 300 18.16 -3.11 -3.46
CA CYS A 300 17.88 -2.24 -2.32
C CYS A 300 18.59 -2.69 -1.04
N SER A 301 18.66 -3.99 -0.77
CA SER A 301 19.36 -4.51 0.42
C SER A 301 20.88 -4.38 0.32
N ASP A 302 21.45 -4.60 -0.85
CA ASP A 302 22.90 -4.59 -1.04
C ASP A 302 23.46 -3.15 -1.08
N LEU A 303 22.72 -2.18 -1.65
CA LEU A 303 23.24 -0.84 -1.96
C LEU A 303 22.59 0.30 -1.16
N PHE A 304 21.33 0.16 -0.72
CA PHE A 304 20.53 1.30 -0.28
C PHE A 304 19.88 1.13 1.10
N ASN A 305 20.43 0.29 1.97
CA ASN A 305 19.88 0.03 3.32
C ASN A 305 18.36 -0.21 3.30
N GLY A 306 17.90 -0.97 2.33
CA GLY A 306 16.49 -1.14 2.06
C GLY A 306 16.06 -2.59 1.95
N GLY A 307 14.89 -2.81 1.35
CA GLY A 307 14.31 -4.13 1.13
C GLY A 307 12.94 -4.01 0.50
N GLY A 308 12.21 -5.10 0.49
CA GLY A 308 10.88 -5.18 -0.10
C GLY A 308 10.62 -6.55 -0.72
N HIS A 309 9.63 -6.60 -1.59
CA HIS A 309 9.30 -7.80 -2.36
C HIS A 309 10.27 -7.99 -3.54
N LEU A 310 10.26 -9.19 -4.10
CA LEU A 310 11.10 -9.55 -5.24
C LEU A 310 11.08 -8.49 -6.35
N GLN A 311 9.89 -8.04 -6.73
CA GLN A 311 9.64 -7.13 -7.86
C GLN A 311 9.41 -5.66 -7.45
N ALA A 312 9.31 -5.37 -6.15
CA ALA A 312 9.02 -4.02 -5.65
C ALA A 312 9.77 -3.77 -4.34
N ALA A 313 10.77 -2.92 -4.39
CA ALA A 313 11.58 -2.62 -3.22
C ALA A 313 11.93 -1.14 -3.14
N GLY A 314 12.38 -0.72 -1.97
CA GLY A 314 12.83 0.65 -1.72
C GLY A 314 13.99 0.68 -0.73
N GLY A 315 14.72 1.80 -0.74
CA GLY A 315 15.83 2.02 0.18
C GLY A 315 16.12 3.50 0.35
N GLU A 316 17.13 3.78 1.15
CA GLU A 316 17.60 5.12 1.45
C GLU A 316 19.13 5.18 1.33
N PHE A 317 19.62 6.28 0.80
CA PHE A 317 21.04 6.54 0.73
C PHE A 317 21.37 7.88 1.41
N LYS A 318 22.38 7.88 2.28
CA LYS A 318 22.88 9.11 2.94
C LYS A 318 24.06 9.63 2.15
N GLY A 319 23.89 10.73 1.47
CA GLY A 319 24.86 11.36 0.60
C GLY A 319 24.17 12.19 -0.49
N SER A 320 24.90 12.61 -1.49
CA SER A 320 24.37 13.35 -2.63
C SER A 320 23.69 12.43 -3.65
N LEU A 321 22.82 13.01 -4.48
CA LEU A 321 22.16 12.26 -5.57
C LEU A 321 23.19 11.68 -6.57
N GLU A 322 24.24 12.43 -6.84
CA GLU A 322 25.33 12.01 -7.72
C GLU A 322 26.11 10.80 -7.15
N GLU A 323 26.41 10.80 -5.84
CA GLU A 323 27.03 9.66 -5.16
C GLU A 323 26.14 8.43 -5.18
N CYS A 324 24.85 8.61 -4.92
CA CYS A 324 23.85 7.54 -4.99
C CYS A 324 23.75 6.93 -6.39
N LYS A 325 23.65 7.79 -7.41
CA LYS A 325 23.65 7.38 -8.82
C LYS A 325 24.92 6.64 -9.19
N LYS A 326 26.10 7.18 -8.83
CA LYS A 326 27.38 6.55 -9.09
C LYS A 326 27.48 5.17 -8.45
N LEU A 327 27.09 5.03 -7.18
CA LEU A 327 27.05 3.74 -6.49
C LEU A 327 26.24 2.70 -7.27
N PHE A 328 25.07 3.08 -7.76
CA PHE A 328 24.25 2.18 -8.57
C PHE A 328 24.93 1.80 -9.88
N LEU A 329 25.42 2.79 -10.64
CA LEU A 329 26.05 2.54 -11.95
C LEU A 329 27.30 1.66 -11.85
N ASP A 330 28.13 1.87 -10.82
CA ASP A 330 29.33 1.07 -10.58
C ASP A 330 29.02 -0.40 -10.21
N ASN A 331 27.78 -0.69 -9.78
CA ASN A 331 27.41 -2.03 -9.32
C ASN A 331 26.30 -2.71 -10.15
N MET A 332 25.59 -1.99 -11.04
CA MET A 332 24.41 -2.58 -11.73
C MET A 332 24.75 -3.84 -12.53
N GLY A 333 25.94 -3.93 -13.12
CA GLY A 333 26.37 -5.12 -13.86
C GLY A 333 26.44 -6.41 -13.01
N ARG A 334 26.51 -6.30 -11.67
CA ARG A 334 26.48 -7.46 -10.76
C ARG A 334 25.14 -8.19 -10.78
N TYR A 335 24.07 -7.51 -11.19
CA TYR A 335 22.73 -8.07 -11.22
C TYR A 335 22.34 -8.65 -12.58
N ASP A 336 23.23 -8.57 -13.59
CA ASP A 336 22.99 -9.16 -14.91
C ASP A 336 22.86 -10.70 -14.86
N GLU A 337 23.37 -11.32 -13.80
CA GLU A 337 23.18 -12.76 -13.57
C GLU A 337 21.71 -13.17 -13.41
N TYR A 338 20.84 -12.24 -12.95
CA TYR A 338 19.39 -12.44 -12.77
C TYR A 338 18.57 -12.10 -14.02
N LEU A 339 19.20 -11.57 -15.08
CA LEU A 339 18.50 -11.29 -16.32
C LEU A 339 17.99 -12.59 -16.98
N PRO A 340 16.83 -12.53 -17.65
CA PRO A 340 16.34 -13.67 -18.42
C PRO A 340 17.40 -14.19 -19.41
N GLU A 341 17.47 -15.50 -19.61
CA GLU A 341 18.45 -16.13 -20.54
C GLU A 341 18.36 -15.55 -21.96
N SER A 342 17.15 -15.16 -22.40
CA SER A 342 16.92 -14.52 -23.70
C SER A 342 17.59 -13.14 -23.83
N SER A 343 17.92 -12.50 -22.71
CA SER A 343 18.52 -11.16 -22.64
C SER A 343 20.04 -11.20 -22.53
N LYS A 344 20.62 -12.30 -22.05
CA LYS A 344 22.05 -12.41 -21.79
C LYS A 344 22.87 -12.28 -23.07
N GLY A 345 23.83 -11.37 -23.04
CA GLY A 345 24.78 -11.13 -24.15
C GLY A 345 24.20 -10.41 -25.37
N ARG A 346 22.99 -9.85 -25.25
CA ARG A 346 22.36 -9.04 -26.30
C ARG A 346 21.79 -7.77 -25.68
N PRO A 347 22.19 -6.57 -26.17
CA PRO A 347 21.59 -5.34 -25.66
C PRO A 347 20.12 -5.21 -26.06
N LEU A 348 19.33 -4.53 -25.23
CA LEU A 348 17.96 -4.18 -25.53
C LEU A 348 17.87 -3.32 -26.79
N LYS A 349 16.97 -3.67 -27.72
CA LYS A 349 16.71 -2.86 -28.92
C LYS A 349 15.67 -1.80 -28.56
N LEU A 350 16.04 -0.54 -28.60
CA LEU A 350 15.16 0.58 -28.33
C LEU A 350 14.36 1.05 -29.56
N TYR A 351 14.80 0.65 -30.78
CA TYR A 351 14.18 1.02 -32.06
C TYR A 351 14.11 -0.18 -33.01
#